data_731c53e73999e41d742f65a73d7224d7
#
_entry.id   731c53e73999e41d742f65a73d7224d7
#
_cell.length_a   1.000
_cell.length_b   1.000
_cell.length_c   1.000
_cell.angle_alpha   90.00
_cell.angle_beta   90.00
_cell.angle_gamma   90.00
#
_symmetry.space_group_name_H-M   'P 1'
#
loop_
_entity.id
_entity.type
_entity.pdbx_description
1 polymer ?
#
loop_
_entity_poly.entity_id
_entity_poly.type
_entity_poly.pdbx_seq_one_letter_code
_entity_poly.pdbx_strand_id
1 'polypeptide(L)'
;FTGSFDTVYAGSDVVAVKLLLSQDTGGAHPNTAAVGVNVDPKTGRQLALDDALVLTGMTLEQVAAESLAQLKAKLGPDLISPQGADPKPENYGTFLVSASAVTFVLQSYQVAPYSSGMQEISFPRK
;
A
#
# COMPACT_ATOMS: atom_id res chain seq x y z
N PHE A 1 6.44 -20.03 8.71
CA PHE A 1 6.63 -18.70 8.11
C PHE A 1 7.00 -18.87 6.64
N THR A 2 6.28 -18.22 5.76
CA THR A 2 6.56 -18.24 4.34
C THR A 2 6.58 -16.83 3.79
N GLY A 3 7.38 -16.63 2.74
CA GLY A 3 7.46 -15.34 2.09
C GLY A 3 7.55 -15.51 0.57
N SER A 4 7.01 -14.58 -0.15
CA SER A 4 7.13 -14.50 -1.59
C SER A 4 7.33 -13.04 -2.01
N PHE A 5 7.84 -12.85 -3.20
CA PHE A 5 8.01 -11.50 -3.72
C PHE A 5 7.66 -11.45 -5.20
N ASP A 6 7.20 -10.29 -5.64
CA ASP A 6 6.97 -10.00 -7.04
C ASP A 6 7.61 -8.66 -7.37
N THR A 7 8.30 -8.60 -8.50
CA THR A 7 8.75 -7.32 -9.03
C THR A 7 7.56 -6.66 -9.70
N VAL A 8 7.14 -5.52 -9.14
CA VAL A 8 5.98 -4.78 -9.62
C VAL A 8 6.37 -3.89 -10.79
N TYR A 9 7.57 -3.30 -10.72
CA TYR A 9 8.07 -2.39 -11.73
C TYR A 9 9.58 -2.30 -11.65
N ALA A 10 10.23 -2.29 -12.81
CA ALA A 10 11.67 -2.11 -12.92
C ALA A 10 11.94 -1.07 -14.00
N GLY A 11 12.10 0.17 -13.58
CA GLY A 11 12.37 1.31 -14.47
C GLY A 11 13.73 1.92 -14.20
N SER A 12 14.07 2.94 -14.99
CA SER A 12 15.34 3.64 -14.84
C SER A 12 15.39 4.54 -13.61
N ASP A 13 14.23 4.94 -13.08
CA ASP A 13 14.11 5.86 -11.95
C ASP A 13 13.74 5.15 -10.65
N VAL A 14 13.07 4.00 -10.73
CA VAL A 14 12.66 3.25 -9.53
C VAL A 14 12.52 1.77 -9.85
N VAL A 15 12.87 0.93 -8.88
CA VAL A 15 12.56 -0.50 -8.89
C VAL A 15 11.65 -0.77 -7.69
N ALA A 16 10.47 -1.33 -7.95
CA ALA A 16 9.48 -1.61 -6.92
C ALA A 16 9.24 -3.10 -6.78
N VAL A 17 9.34 -3.61 -5.56
CA VAL A 17 9.14 -5.01 -5.23
C VAL A 17 8.08 -5.10 -4.13
N LYS A 18 7.13 -5.99 -4.31
CA LYS A 18 6.11 -6.30 -3.30
C LYS A 18 6.48 -7.61 -2.62
N LEU A 19 6.60 -7.56 -1.30
CA LEU A 19 6.84 -8.73 -0.47
C LEU A 19 5.54 -9.12 0.22
N LEU A 20 5.20 -10.40 0.16
CA LEU A 20 4.09 -10.97 0.91
C LEU A 20 4.66 -11.92 1.94
N LEU A 21 4.41 -11.62 3.21
CA LEU A 21 4.89 -12.41 4.34
C LEU A 21 3.71 -13.06 5.02
N SER A 22 3.72 -14.39 5.10
CA SER A 22 2.64 -15.15 5.74
C SER A 22 3.19 -15.94 6.91
N GLN A 23 2.47 -15.90 8.02
CA GLN A 23 2.78 -16.66 9.21
C GLN A 23 1.54 -17.42 9.66
N ASP A 24 1.65 -18.74 9.74
CA ASP A 24 0.60 -19.59 10.27
C ASP A 24 0.84 -19.76 11.76
N THR A 25 -0.06 -19.22 12.58
CA THR A 25 0.03 -19.29 14.05
C THR A 25 -0.97 -20.26 14.66
N GLY A 26 -1.56 -21.15 13.82
CA GLY A 26 -2.54 -22.11 14.28
C GLY A 26 -3.95 -21.58 14.36
N GLY A 27 -4.21 -20.38 13.85
CA GLY A 27 -5.54 -19.80 13.76
C GLY A 27 -6.35 -20.33 12.58
N ALA A 28 -7.49 -19.72 12.32
CA ALA A 28 -8.39 -20.11 11.23
C ALA A 28 -7.78 -19.83 9.85
N HIS A 29 -6.85 -18.91 9.76
CA HIS A 29 -6.13 -18.55 8.54
C HIS A 29 -4.76 -17.95 8.89
N PRO A 30 -3.78 -18.02 7.97
CA PRO A 30 -2.48 -17.40 8.22
C PRO A 30 -2.59 -15.88 8.26
N ASN A 31 -1.71 -15.26 9.03
CA ASN A 31 -1.54 -13.81 9.00
C ASN A 31 -0.63 -13.46 7.83
N THR A 32 -1.11 -12.60 6.94
CA THR A 32 -0.36 -12.16 5.77
C THR A 32 -0.20 -10.65 5.80
N ALA A 33 1.02 -10.20 5.59
CA ALA A 33 1.32 -8.77 5.49
C ALA A 33 2.02 -8.47 4.16
N ALA A 34 1.74 -7.32 3.58
CA ALA A 34 2.43 -6.83 2.40
C ALA A 34 3.46 -5.79 2.81
N VAL A 35 4.63 -5.85 2.18
CA VAL A 35 5.68 -4.84 2.34
C VAL A 35 6.09 -4.37 0.96
N GLY A 36 6.09 -3.06 0.75
CA GLY A 36 6.56 -2.45 -0.49
C GLY A 36 7.98 -1.93 -0.32
N VAL A 37 8.86 -2.29 -1.24
CA VAL A 37 10.22 -1.78 -1.28
C VAL A 37 10.43 -1.09 -2.62
N ASN A 38 10.72 0.19 -2.58
CA ASN A 38 10.92 1.01 -3.76
C ASN A 38 12.30 1.65 -3.66
N VAL A 39 13.15 1.40 -4.64
CA VAL A 39 14.56 1.80 -4.59
C VAL A 39 14.91 2.61 -5.83
N ASP A 40 15.64 3.71 -5.64
CA ASP A 40 16.28 4.43 -6.74
C ASP A 40 17.49 3.61 -7.20
N PRO A 41 17.48 3.03 -8.42
CA PRO A 41 18.56 2.16 -8.85
C PRO A 41 19.88 2.91 -9.09
N LYS A 42 19.86 4.23 -9.21
CA LYS A 42 21.08 5.02 -9.43
C LYS A 42 21.86 5.24 -8.14
N THR A 43 21.15 5.42 -7.02
CA THR A 43 21.76 5.73 -5.73
C THR A 43 21.66 4.59 -4.73
N GLY A 44 20.78 3.61 -4.97
CA GLY A 44 20.45 2.56 -4.01
C GLY A 44 19.59 3.03 -2.84
N ARG A 45 19.09 4.27 -2.89
CA ARG A 45 18.28 4.83 -1.81
C ARG A 45 16.86 4.27 -1.85
N GLN A 46 16.39 3.79 -0.71
CA GLN A 46 15.01 3.35 -0.56
C GLN A 46 14.10 4.56 -0.41
N LEU A 47 12.99 4.57 -1.16
CA LEU A 47 12.02 5.65 -1.10
C LEU A 47 11.17 5.52 0.16
N ALA A 48 10.92 6.67 0.81
CA ALA A 48 10.04 6.77 1.97
C ALA A 48 8.67 7.31 1.55
N LEU A 49 7.73 7.35 2.50
CA LEU A 49 6.39 7.87 2.24
C LEU A 49 6.43 9.30 1.67
N ASP A 50 7.30 10.16 2.19
CA ASP A 50 7.42 11.53 1.70
C ASP A 50 7.76 11.57 0.20
N ASP A 51 8.62 10.66 -0.25
CA ASP A 51 8.95 10.55 -1.67
C ASP A 51 7.73 10.15 -2.50
N ALA A 52 6.94 9.21 -2.00
CA ALA A 52 5.72 8.79 -2.67
C ALA A 52 4.72 9.93 -2.79
N LEU A 53 4.56 10.73 -1.74
CA LEU A 53 3.67 11.90 -1.76
C LEU A 53 4.13 12.94 -2.78
N VAL A 54 5.43 13.18 -2.87
CA VAL A 54 5.98 14.09 -3.88
C VAL A 54 5.65 13.60 -5.29
N LEU A 55 5.75 12.30 -5.53
CA LEU A 55 5.45 11.71 -6.84
C LEU A 55 3.98 11.87 -7.22
N THR A 56 3.07 11.85 -6.26
CA THR A 56 1.64 12.08 -6.53
C THR A 56 1.28 13.55 -6.61
N GLY A 57 2.12 14.43 -6.08
CA GLY A 57 1.80 15.85 -5.95
C GLY A 57 0.70 16.13 -4.94
N MET A 58 0.45 15.21 -4.01
CA MET A 58 -0.62 15.31 -3.02
C MET A 58 -0.04 15.31 -1.61
N THR A 59 -0.77 15.93 -0.67
CA THR A 59 -0.43 15.81 0.75
C THR A 59 -1.00 14.50 1.31
N LEU A 60 -0.53 14.11 2.48
CA LEU A 60 -1.06 12.91 3.15
C LEU A 60 -2.57 13.04 3.41
N GLU A 61 -3.03 14.24 3.80
CA GLU A 61 -4.45 14.50 4.03
C GLU A 61 -5.27 14.34 2.75
N GLN A 62 -4.74 14.78 1.62
CA GLN A 62 -5.40 14.61 0.32
C GLN A 62 -5.45 13.14 -0.09
N VAL A 63 -4.36 12.41 0.09
CA VAL A 63 -4.31 10.98 -0.17
C VAL A 63 -5.32 10.25 0.70
N ALA A 64 -5.39 10.58 1.98
CA ALA A 64 -6.32 9.94 2.91
C ALA A 64 -7.79 10.21 2.53
N ALA A 65 -8.11 11.45 2.19
CA ALA A 65 -9.49 11.81 1.80
C ALA A 65 -9.93 11.07 0.54
N GLU A 66 -9.07 11.04 -0.48
CA GLU A 66 -9.37 10.34 -1.73
C GLU A 66 -9.44 8.82 -1.51
N SER A 67 -8.54 8.29 -0.69
CA SER A 67 -8.54 6.86 -0.34
C SER A 67 -9.85 6.46 0.33
N LEU A 68 -10.31 7.27 1.28
CA LEU A 68 -11.55 6.99 1.98
C LEU A 68 -12.75 7.02 1.02
N ALA A 69 -12.77 7.98 0.08
CA ALA A 69 -13.84 8.06 -0.91
C ALA A 69 -13.86 6.82 -1.81
N GLN A 70 -12.69 6.37 -2.28
CA GLN A 70 -12.59 5.16 -3.10
C GLN A 70 -12.99 3.92 -2.31
N LEU A 71 -12.60 3.83 -1.04
CA LEU A 71 -12.95 2.69 -0.19
C LEU A 71 -14.45 2.63 0.07
N LYS A 72 -15.09 3.77 0.31
CA LYS A 72 -16.55 3.82 0.48
C LYS A 72 -17.28 3.33 -0.76
N ALA A 73 -16.80 3.71 -1.94
CA ALA A 73 -17.40 3.27 -3.19
C ALA A 73 -17.17 1.78 -3.45
N LYS A 74 -15.99 1.27 -3.08
CA LYS A 74 -15.58 -0.11 -3.36
C LYS A 74 -16.13 -1.10 -2.33
N LEU A 75 -16.06 -0.76 -1.06
CA LEU A 75 -16.39 -1.67 0.03
C LEU A 75 -17.81 -1.49 0.56
N GLY A 76 -18.36 -0.27 0.50
CA GLY A 76 -19.68 0.00 1.03
C GLY A 76 -19.78 -0.42 2.51
N PRO A 77 -20.72 -1.33 2.85
CA PRO A 77 -20.91 -1.76 4.25
C PRO A 77 -19.74 -2.56 4.82
N ASP A 78 -18.83 -3.07 3.96
CA ASP A 78 -17.66 -3.81 4.42
C ASP A 78 -16.54 -2.88 4.92
N LEU A 79 -16.69 -1.57 4.75
CA LEU A 79 -15.76 -0.59 5.32
C LEU A 79 -16.09 -0.41 6.80
N ILE A 80 -15.58 -1.33 7.63
CA ILE A 80 -15.91 -1.38 9.06
C ILE A 80 -14.94 -0.57 9.92
N SER A 81 -13.77 -0.24 9.39
CA SER A 81 -12.74 0.50 10.11
C SER A 81 -12.21 1.66 9.27
N PRO A 82 -13.03 2.69 9.02
CA PRO A 82 -12.60 3.82 8.17
C PRO A 82 -11.39 4.57 8.74
N GLN A 83 -11.15 4.49 10.04
CA GLN A 83 -9.98 5.09 10.68
C GLN A 83 -8.66 4.47 10.19
N GLY A 84 -8.69 3.28 9.59
CA GLY A 84 -7.52 2.69 8.95
C GLY A 84 -7.06 3.45 7.71
N ALA A 85 -7.86 4.41 7.23
CA ALA A 85 -7.52 5.30 6.12
C ALA A 85 -7.25 6.75 6.60
N ASP A 86 -7.20 7.00 7.91
CA ASP A 86 -6.89 8.32 8.46
C ASP A 86 -5.53 8.82 7.97
N PRO A 87 -5.29 10.14 7.92
CA PRO A 87 -4.03 10.69 7.42
C PRO A 87 -2.88 10.53 8.41
N LYS A 88 -2.49 9.29 8.64
CA LYS A 88 -1.38 8.91 9.52
C LYS A 88 -0.34 8.15 8.70
N PRO A 89 0.95 8.46 8.87
CA PRO A 89 1.99 7.78 8.10
C PRO A 89 1.95 6.25 8.19
N GLU A 90 1.63 5.70 9.36
CA GLU A 90 1.56 4.26 9.56
C GLU A 90 0.48 3.58 8.72
N ASN A 91 -0.56 4.32 8.31
CA ASN A 91 -1.62 3.78 7.47
C ASN A 91 -1.22 3.69 5.99
N TYR A 92 -0.20 4.43 5.59
CA TYR A 92 0.23 4.55 4.19
C TYR A 92 1.70 4.17 4.00
N GLY A 93 2.25 3.38 4.91
CA GLY A 93 3.66 2.98 4.88
C GLY A 93 3.99 1.97 3.80
N THR A 94 2.99 1.26 3.28
CA THR A 94 3.20 0.27 2.22
C THR A 94 2.71 0.84 0.90
N PHE A 95 3.63 1.07 -0.02
CA PHE A 95 3.30 1.62 -1.33
C PHE A 95 4.23 1.01 -2.39
N LEU A 96 3.78 1.10 -3.65
CA LEU A 96 4.52 0.59 -4.80
C LEU A 96 4.49 1.64 -5.90
N VAL A 97 5.65 1.99 -6.41
CA VAL A 97 5.78 3.00 -7.48
C VAL A 97 5.90 2.29 -8.82
N SER A 98 5.13 2.74 -9.80
CA SER A 98 5.24 2.27 -11.18
C SER A 98 5.55 3.44 -12.10
N ALA A 99 5.55 3.20 -13.42
CA ALA A 99 5.84 4.25 -14.40
C ALA A 99 4.81 5.39 -14.34
N SER A 100 3.56 5.09 -14.01
CA SER A 100 2.46 6.05 -14.14
C SER A 100 1.67 6.26 -12.85
N ALA A 101 1.97 5.50 -11.78
CA ALA A 101 1.14 5.54 -10.58
C ALA A 101 1.93 5.21 -9.32
N VAL A 102 1.39 5.64 -8.19
CA VAL A 102 1.79 5.20 -6.86
C VAL A 102 0.59 4.47 -6.27
N THR A 103 0.77 3.21 -5.88
CA THR A 103 -0.29 2.38 -5.31
C THR A 103 -0.02 2.17 -3.83
N PHE A 104 -0.96 2.58 -2.97
CA PHE A 104 -0.89 2.31 -1.54
C PHE A 104 -1.62 1.00 -1.25
N VAL A 105 -0.99 0.14 -0.44
CA VAL A 105 -1.56 -1.14 -0.05
C VAL A 105 -1.97 -1.06 1.42
N LEU A 106 -3.27 -1.25 1.67
CA LEU A 106 -3.81 -1.31 3.02
C LEU A 106 -3.90 -2.77 3.42
N GLN A 107 -3.37 -3.09 4.59
CA GLN A 107 -3.26 -4.47 5.06
C GLN A 107 -4.63 -5.09 5.32
N SER A 108 -4.68 -6.42 5.36
CA SER A 108 -5.87 -7.13 5.82
C SER A 108 -6.25 -6.62 7.21
N TYR A 109 -7.53 -6.46 7.47
CA TYR A 109 -8.11 -5.90 8.71
C TYR A 109 -7.89 -4.40 8.91
N GLN A 110 -7.12 -3.73 8.07
CA GLN A 110 -6.85 -2.30 8.29
C GLN A 110 -8.12 -1.46 8.18
N VAL A 111 -8.96 -1.72 7.19
CA VAL A 111 -10.21 -0.99 6.95
C VAL A 111 -11.43 -1.90 6.82
N ALA A 112 -11.24 -3.20 6.60
CA ALA A 112 -12.31 -4.13 6.24
C ALA A 112 -12.05 -5.50 6.85
N PRO A 113 -13.06 -6.41 6.85
CA PRO A 113 -12.86 -7.77 7.32
C PRO A 113 -11.82 -8.53 6.50
N TYR A 114 -11.27 -9.58 7.09
CA TYR A 114 -10.27 -10.42 6.42
C TYR A 114 -10.75 -10.92 5.05
N SER A 115 -12.04 -11.25 4.94
CA SER A 115 -12.64 -11.74 3.69
C SER A 115 -12.54 -10.76 2.54
N SER A 116 -12.41 -9.46 2.84
CA SER A 116 -12.21 -8.42 1.82
C SER A 116 -10.75 -8.31 1.39
N GLY A 117 -9.82 -8.90 2.14
CA GLY A 117 -8.40 -8.92 1.83
C GLY A 117 -7.71 -7.59 1.98
N MET A 118 -6.55 -7.47 1.33
CA MET A 118 -5.81 -6.22 1.26
C MET A 118 -6.46 -5.30 0.24
N GLN A 119 -6.44 -4.00 0.50
CA GLN A 119 -6.99 -3.01 -0.42
C GLN A 119 -5.86 -2.23 -1.07
N GLU A 120 -6.01 -1.95 -2.36
CA GLU A 120 -5.02 -1.17 -3.12
C GLU A 120 -5.69 0.09 -3.67
N ILE A 121 -5.02 1.22 -3.49
CA ILE A 121 -5.51 2.51 -3.95
C ILE A 121 -4.40 3.17 -4.73
N SER A 122 -4.66 3.47 -6.01
CA SER A 122 -3.66 4.01 -6.92
C SER A 122 -3.91 5.48 -7.19
N PHE A 123 -2.81 6.23 -7.27
CA PHE A 123 -2.82 7.65 -7.63
C PHE A 123 -1.88 7.87 -8.80
N PRO A 124 -2.27 8.69 -9.79
CA PRO A 124 -1.37 8.99 -10.90
C PRO A 124 -0.09 9.68 -10.41
N ARG A 125 1.03 9.36 -11.04
CA ARG A 125 2.26 10.12 -10.85
C ARG A 125 2.13 11.46 -11.57
N LYS A 126 2.68 12.46 -10.92
CA LYS A 126 2.66 13.80 -11.45
C LYS A 126 3.68 13.96 -12.58
#